data_19a7ba9dbdc28f2b84b07951795abf64
#
_entry.id   19a7ba9dbdc28f2b84b07951795abf64
#
_cell.length_a   1.000
_cell.length_b   1.000
_cell.length_c   1.000
_cell.angle_alpha   90.00
_cell.angle_beta   90.00
_cell.angle_gamma   90.00
#
_symmetry.space_group_name_H-M   'P 1'
#
loop_
_entity.id
_entity.type
_entity.pdbx_description
1 polymer ?
#
loop_
_entity_poly.entity_id
_entity_poly.type
_entity_poly.pdbx_seq_one_letter_code
_entity_poly.pdbx_strand_id
1 'polypeptide(L)'
;MLDEVLLKKFMNGFYGYGSFKAPFWFIGMEEGGGGSLDEITKRLAIWNVRGNRELEDVAGYHQGIGITRHWDDPVGLQPTWGKLIRVLMSVKGVKPSQGNLREYQRDHLGRENDETCLLELMPLPSPGTSKWLYPEISTLPYLASRKMYLEEMLPIRIKHIRRQIASYNPPVILFYGLSYLDYWKEIAGTHFGQQKIDGMYSDRIEKTLFVVMKHPQSHGLRNEYF
;
A
#
# COMPACT_ATOMS: atom_id res chain seq x y z
N MET A 1 -25.67 1.50 9.68
CA MET A 1 -25.27 0.73 8.49
C MET A 1 -24.28 1.56 7.70
N LEU A 2 -23.34 0.93 7.05
CA LEU A 2 -22.36 1.58 6.20
C LEU A 2 -23.04 2.19 4.95
N ASP A 3 -22.52 3.32 4.46
CA ASP A 3 -22.94 3.85 3.16
C ASP A 3 -22.35 2.97 2.05
N GLU A 4 -23.16 2.08 1.48
CA GLU A 4 -22.72 1.13 0.47
C GLU A 4 -22.41 1.78 -0.89
N VAL A 5 -23.02 2.92 -1.21
CA VAL A 5 -22.69 3.66 -2.42
C VAL A 5 -21.29 4.23 -2.32
N LEU A 6 -20.99 4.82 -1.17
CA LEU A 6 -19.66 5.37 -0.90
C LEU A 6 -18.61 4.25 -0.77
N LEU A 7 -18.97 3.12 -0.13
CA LEU A 7 -18.11 1.94 -0.03
C LEU A 7 -17.72 1.41 -1.41
N LYS A 8 -18.69 1.26 -2.32
CA LYS A 8 -18.43 0.84 -3.71
C LYS A 8 -17.53 1.83 -4.45
N LYS A 9 -17.77 3.13 -4.28
CA LYS A 9 -16.89 4.17 -4.86
C LYS A 9 -15.47 4.05 -4.35
N PHE A 10 -15.30 3.88 -3.04
CA PHE A 10 -13.99 3.72 -2.41
C PHE A 10 -13.26 2.48 -2.93
N MET A 11 -13.92 1.33 -2.98
CA MET A 11 -13.33 0.09 -3.48
C MET A 11 -12.82 0.20 -4.93
N ASN A 12 -13.52 0.96 -5.76
CA ASN A 12 -13.14 1.15 -7.16
C ASN A 12 -12.21 2.34 -7.39
N GLY A 13 -12.19 3.32 -6.51
CA GLY A 13 -11.53 4.61 -6.73
C GLY A 13 -10.29 4.86 -5.87
N PHE A 14 -10.17 4.26 -4.69
CA PHE A 14 -9.02 4.48 -3.82
C PHE A 14 -7.92 3.45 -4.09
N TYR A 15 -6.70 3.91 -4.36
CA TYR A 15 -5.55 3.05 -4.64
C TYR A 15 -4.38 3.23 -3.69
N GLY A 16 -4.37 4.28 -2.88
CA GLY A 16 -3.29 4.53 -1.93
C GLY A 16 -2.87 5.98 -1.83
N TYR A 17 -1.56 6.24 -1.78
CA TYR A 17 -1.03 7.54 -1.42
C TYR A 17 0.12 7.98 -2.33
N GLY A 18 0.31 9.31 -2.43
CA GLY A 18 1.40 9.92 -3.18
C GLY A 18 1.02 10.27 -4.61
N SER A 19 1.89 9.93 -5.55
CA SER A 19 1.70 10.29 -6.95
C SER A 19 2.13 9.17 -7.89
N PHE A 20 1.36 8.89 -8.93
CA PHE A 20 1.79 7.98 -10.02
C PHE A 20 3.01 8.53 -10.80
N LYS A 21 3.33 9.80 -10.68
CA LYS A 21 4.56 10.38 -11.27
C LYS A 21 5.81 10.09 -10.45
N ALA A 22 5.66 9.58 -9.23
CA ALA A 22 6.76 9.27 -8.34
C ALA A 22 7.65 8.17 -8.91
N PRO A 23 8.99 8.25 -8.75
CA PRO A 23 9.91 7.24 -9.28
C PRO A 23 9.94 5.94 -8.48
N PHE A 24 9.49 5.94 -7.23
CA PHE A 24 9.51 4.76 -6.35
C PHE A 24 8.10 4.38 -5.96
N TRP A 25 7.64 3.21 -6.44
CA TRP A 25 6.34 2.67 -6.05
C TRP A 25 6.52 1.50 -5.09
N PHE A 26 5.77 1.54 -4.00
CA PHE A 26 5.65 0.45 -3.04
C PHE A 26 4.24 -0.10 -3.11
N ILE A 27 4.10 -1.39 -3.42
CA ILE A 27 2.78 -2.01 -3.62
C ILE A 27 2.61 -3.13 -2.59
N GLY A 28 1.64 -2.95 -1.71
CA GLY A 28 1.20 -3.92 -0.71
C GLY A 28 -0.12 -4.58 -1.08
N MET A 29 -0.56 -5.51 -0.23
CA MET A 29 -1.83 -6.20 -0.44
C MET A 29 -3.01 -5.34 0.03
N GLU A 30 -2.95 -4.85 1.27
CA GLU A 30 -3.98 -4.03 1.91
C GLU A 30 -3.44 -3.31 3.13
N GLU A 31 -4.07 -2.20 3.49
CA GLU A 31 -3.75 -1.51 4.74
C GLU A 31 -4.17 -2.33 5.98
N GLY A 32 -3.39 -2.19 7.04
CA GLY A 32 -3.82 -2.54 8.39
C GLY A 32 -4.91 -1.60 8.88
N GLY A 33 -5.72 -2.05 9.84
CA GLY A 33 -6.85 -1.29 10.38
C GLY A 33 -8.19 -1.89 9.94
N GLY A 34 -9.26 -1.10 9.93
CA GLY A 34 -10.59 -1.59 9.59
C GLY A 34 -11.19 -2.53 10.64
N GLY A 35 -10.75 -2.40 11.90
CA GLY A 35 -11.20 -3.24 12.99
C GLY A 35 -12.58 -2.88 13.56
N SER A 36 -13.19 -1.80 13.10
CA SER A 36 -14.52 -1.36 13.56
C SER A 36 -15.29 -0.63 12.47
N LEU A 37 -16.62 -0.64 12.58
CA LEU A 37 -17.51 0.13 11.73
C LEU A 37 -17.19 1.63 11.77
N ASP A 38 -16.90 2.17 12.95
CA ASP A 38 -16.56 3.59 13.14
C ASP A 38 -15.30 3.97 12.35
N GLU A 39 -14.24 3.17 12.44
CA GLU A 39 -13.01 3.42 11.69
C GLU A 39 -13.26 3.39 10.17
N ILE A 40 -13.98 2.37 9.69
CA ILE A 40 -14.28 2.25 8.25
C ILE A 40 -15.13 3.44 7.79
N THR A 41 -16.16 3.81 8.57
CA THR A 41 -17.02 4.96 8.26
C THR A 41 -16.22 6.26 8.18
N LYS A 42 -15.30 6.48 9.12
CA LYS A 42 -14.41 7.66 9.10
C LYS A 42 -13.51 7.68 7.87
N ARG A 43 -12.92 6.54 7.50
CA ARG A 43 -12.08 6.42 6.29
C ARG A 43 -12.86 6.83 5.04
N LEU A 44 -14.06 6.31 4.86
CA LEU A 44 -14.92 6.62 3.73
C LEU A 44 -15.33 8.10 3.72
N ALA A 45 -15.75 8.64 4.86
CA ALA A 45 -16.20 10.02 5.00
C ALA A 45 -15.08 11.02 4.66
N ILE A 46 -13.88 10.80 5.20
CA ILE A 46 -12.72 11.67 4.94
C ILE A 46 -12.31 11.59 3.47
N TRP A 47 -12.25 10.40 2.89
CA TRP A 47 -11.96 10.24 1.47
C TRP A 47 -12.97 11.00 0.58
N ASN A 48 -14.26 10.92 0.92
CA ASN A 48 -15.32 11.62 0.20
C ASN A 48 -15.17 13.14 0.31
N VAL A 49 -14.95 13.68 1.51
CA VAL A 49 -14.73 15.10 1.75
C VAL A 49 -13.49 15.62 1.02
N ARG A 50 -12.46 14.79 0.88
CA ARG A 50 -11.23 15.11 0.17
C ARG A 50 -11.34 14.97 -1.35
N GLY A 51 -12.52 14.69 -1.89
CA GLY A 51 -12.83 14.69 -3.31
C GLY A 51 -12.72 13.33 -4.01
N ASN A 52 -12.77 12.22 -3.27
CA ASN A 52 -12.72 10.85 -3.80
C ASN A 52 -11.47 10.62 -4.68
N ARG A 53 -10.34 11.03 -4.21
CA ARG A 53 -9.08 10.99 -4.96
C ARG A 53 -8.58 9.56 -5.10
N GLU A 54 -8.02 9.24 -6.24
CA GLU A 54 -7.43 7.93 -6.51
C GLU A 54 -6.20 7.68 -5.64
N LEU A 55 -5.36 8.70 -5.50
CA LEU A 55 -4.24 8.74 -4.57
C LEU A 55 -4.43 9.93 -3.62
N GLU A 56 -4.25 9.69 -2.34
CA GLU A 56 -4.32 10.68 -1.28
C GLU A 56 -2.92 11.14 -0.84
N ASP A 57 -2.83 12.27 -0.19
CA ASP A 57 -1.68 12.61 0.64
C ASP A 57 -1.76 11.80 1.93
N VAL A 58 -0.74 10.99 2.21
CA VAL A 58 -0.78 10.04 3.34
C VAL A 58 -0.97 10.73 4.68
N ALA A 59 -0.33 11.87 4.90
CA ALA A 59 -0.45 12.62 6.15
C ALA A 59 -1.84 13.24 6.28
N GLY A 60 -2.26 13.98 5.24
CA GLY A 60 -3.55 14.65 5.26
C GLY A 60 -4.73 13.70 5.42
N TYR A 61 -4.68 12.53 4.77
CA TYR A 61 -5.71 11.52 4.91
C TYR A 61 -5.74 10.89 6.31
N HIS A 62 -4.58 10.44 6.82
CA HIS A 62 -4.52 9.80 8.13
C HIS A 62 -4.84 10.76 9.28
N GLN A 63 -4.35 12.00 9.22
CA GLN A 63 -4.73 13.02 10.20
C GLN A 63 -6.24 13.29 10.16
N GLY A 64 -6.84 13.32 8.98
CA GLY A 64 -8.28 13.47 8.81
C GLY A 64 -9.10 12.37 9.49
N ILE A 65 -8.62 11.12 9.48
CA ILE A 65 -9.28 10.01 10.18
C ILE A 65 -8.88 9.90 11.67
N GLY A 66 -8.08 10.85 12.19
CA GLY A 66 -7.66 10.92 13.58
C GLY A 66 -6.40 10.12 13.93
N ILE A 67 -5.63 9.69 12.94
CA ILE A 67 -4.33 9.03 13.14
C ILE A 67 -3.23 10.07 12.95
N THR A 68 -2.78 10.70 14.05
CA THR A 68 -1.80 11.80 14.01
C THR A 68 -0.41 11.38 14.48
N ARG A 69 -0.31 10.34 15.30
CA ARG A 69 0.92 9.87 15.97
C ARG A 69 2.15 9.68 15.06
N HIS A 70 1.94 9.57 13.75
CA HIS A 70 3.01 9.38 12.78
C HIS A 70 3.57 10.69 12.23
N TRP A 71 2.96 11.82 12.61
CA TRP A 71 3.32 13.18 12.19
C TRP A 71 3.50 14.15 13.37
N ASP A 72 2.91 13.85 14.54
CA ASP A 72 3.08 14.65 15.76
C ASP A 72 4.46 14.41 16.39
N ASP A 73 4.96 15.39 17.10
CA ASP A 73 6.23 15.30 17.84
C ASP A 73 6.01 14.71 19.26
N PRO A 74 6.73 13.62 19.64
CA PRO A 74 7.72 12.90 18.85
C PRO A 74 7.10 11.98 17.79
N VAL A 75 7.62 12.05 16.57
CA VAL A 75 7.10 11.25 15.44
C VAL A 75 7.20 9.75 15.71
N GLY A 76 6.04 9.09 15.76
CA GLY A 76 5.94 7.63 15.87
C GLY A 76 6.22 6.95 14.53
N LEU A 77 7.36 6.25 14.41
CA LEU A 77 7.68 5.54 13.16
C LEU A 77 6.72 4.36 12.96
N GLN A 78 6.01 4.35 11.83
CA GLN A 78 5.15 3.22 11.45
C GLN A 78 6.05 2.05 11.00
N PRO A 79 5.86 0.84 11.56
CA PRO A 79 6.83 -0.24 11.38
C PRO A 79 7.03 -0.70 9.93
N THR A 80 5.96 -0.75 9.13
CA THR A 80 6.06 -1.10 7.70
C THR A 80 6.75 0.01 6.91
N TRP A 81 6.28 1.24 7.08
CA TRP A 81 6.84 2.40 6.38
C TRP A 81 8.31 2.63 6.71
N GLY A 82 8.69 2.49 7.99
CA GLY A 82 10.10 2.64 8.39
C GLY A 82 11.04 1.66 7.67
N LYS A 83 10.57 0.46 7.34
CA LYS A 83 11.36 -0.51 6.58
C LYS A 83 11.37 -0.20 5.08
N LEU A 84 10.25 0.25 4.50
CA LEU A 84 10.21 0.71 3.11
C LEU A 84 11.12 1.93 2.89
N ILE A 85 11.10 2.90 3.82
CA ILE A 85 11.99 4.07 3.79
C ILE A 85 13.45 3.62 3.91
N ARG A 86 13.76 2.62 4.73
CA ARG A 86 15.12 2.07 4.86
C ARG A 86 15.62 1.52 3.52
N VAL A 87 14.79 0.75 2.80
CA VAL A 87 15.12 0.27 1.44
C VAL A 87 15.43 1.46 0.53
N LEU A 88 14.55 2.46 0.51
CA LEU A 88 14.74 3.65 -0.32
C LEU A 88 16.04 4.40 0.01
N MET A 89 16.32 4.62 1.29
CA MET A 89 17.55 5.28 1.72
C MET A 89 18.79 4.49 1.30
N SER A 90 18.75 3.15 1.44
CA SER A 90 19.84 2.28 1.02
C SER A 90 20.08 2.37 -0.49
N VAL A 91 19.02 2.40 -1.31
CA VAL A 91 19.13 2.61 -2.77
C VAL A 91 19.71 3.97 -3.10
N LYS A 92 19.42 5.00 -2.31
CA LYS A 92 19.97 6.37 -2.47
C LYS A 92 21.38 6.55 -1.88
N GLY A 93 21.98 5.50 -1.29
CA GLY A 93 23.29 5.58 -0.62
C GLY A 93 23.26 6.36 0.71
N VAL A 94 22.09 6.58 1.28
CA VAL A 94 21.91 7.26 2.56
C VAL A 94 21.86 6.23 3.68
N LYS A 95 22.73 6.38 4.70
CA LYS A 95 22.71 5.48 5.86
C LYS A 95 21.45 5.70 6.70
N PRO A 96 20.58 4.68 6.86
CA PRO A 96 19.36 4.82 7.65
C PRO A 96 19.66 5.04 9.14
N SER A 97 19.05 6.06 9.74
CA SER A 97 19.03 6.33 11.18
C SER A 97 17.60 6.54 11.66
N GLN A 98 17.34 6.38 12.96
CA GLN A 98 15.99 6.61 13.49
C GLN A 98 15.49 8.05 13.25
N GLY A 99 16.40 9.02 13.27
CA GLY A 99 16.06 10.43 13.00
C GLY A 99 15.60 10.64 11.57
N ASN A 100 16.44 10.28 10.58
CA ASN A 100 16.10 10.51 9.18
C ASN A 100 14.94 9.63 8.66
N LEU A 101 14.72 8.44 9.26
CA LEU A 101 13.52 7.62 8.94
C LEU A 101 12.23 8.33 9.38
N ARG A 102 12.20 8.94 10.58
CA ARG A 102 11.05 9.69 11.07
C ARG A 102 10.81 10.97 10.28
N GLU A 103 11.88 11.71 9.99
CA GLU A 103 11.83 12.90 9.15
C GLU A 103 11.26 12.57 7.77
N TYR A 104 11.80 11.54 7.11
CA TYR A 104 11.32 11.12 5.80
C TYR A 104 9.84 10.67 5.83
N GLN A 105 9.43 9.91 6.86
CA GLN A 105 8.04 9.51 7.02
C GLN A 105 7.12 10.74 7.15
N ARG A 106 7.51 11.70 8.00
CA ARG A 106 6.71 12.89 8.26
C ARG A 106 6.60 13.78 7.05
N ASP A 107 7.70 14.00 6.33
CA ASP A 107 7.80 15.09 5.35
C ASP A 107 7.68 14.64 3.89
N HIS A 108 8.06 13.37 3.57
CA HIS A 108 8.24 12.90 2.20
C HIS A 108 7.41 11.68 1.80
N LEU A 109 7.24 10.71 2.70
CA LEU A 109 6.61 9.45 2.34
C LEU A 109 5.16 9.62 1.91
N GLY A 110 4.81 9.15 0.71
CA GLY A 110 3.43 9.15 0.22
C GLY A 110 2.80 10.53 0.11
N ARG A 111 3.62 11.58 -0.05
CA ARG A 111 3.14 12.95 -0.26
C ARG A 111 2.78 13.16 -1.73
N GLU A 112 1.80 14.03 -1.99
CA GLU A 112 1.22 14.26 -3.32
C GLU A 112 2.25 14.66 -4.40
N ASN A 113 3.28 15.43 -4.01
CA ASN A 113 4.28 15.97 -4.94
C ASN A 113 5.70 15.50 -4.64
N ASP A 114 5.84 14.30 -4.07
CA ASP A 114 7.14 13.76 -3.69
C ASP A 114 7.49 12.46 -4.46
N GLU A 115 8.57 11.82 -4.08
CA GLU A 115 9.22 10.74 -4.85
C GLU A 115 8.64 9.34 -4.59
N THR A 116 7.62 9.18 -3.74
CA THR A 116 7.04 7.88 -3.40
C THR A 116 5.56 7.76 -3.71
N CYS A 117 5.18 6.59 -4.22
CA CYS A 117 3.80 6.16 -4.41
C CYS A 117 3.58 4.89 -3.58
N LEU A 118 2.63 4.92 -2.66
CA LEU A 118 2.25 3.78 -1.83
C LEU A 118 0.91 3.26 -2.33
N LEU A 119 0.89 2.07 -2.92
CA LEU A 119 -0.32 1.46 -3.47
C LEU A 119 -0.74 0.25 -2.65
N GLU A 120 -2.04 0.10 -2.51
CA GLU A 120 -2.65 -1.11 -1.96
C GLU A 120 -3.41 -1.84 -3.06
N LEU A 121 -3.07 -3.12 -3.28
CA LEU A 121 -3.76 -3.93 -4.28
C LEU A 121 -5.24 -4.04 -3.94
N MET A 122 -5.57 -4.22 -2.68
CA MET A 122 -6.94 -4.30 -2.18
C MET A 122 -7.25 -3.06 -1.33
N PRO A 123 -8.36 -2.34 -1.63
CA PRO A 123 -8.64 -1.03 -1.01
C PRO A 123 -9.19 -1.10 0.41
N LEU A 124 -9.84 -2.22 0.79
CA LEU A 124 -10.47 -2.31 2.11
C LEU A 124 -9.45 -2.72 3.16
N PRO A 125 -9.29 -1.92 4.23
CA PRO A 125 -8.37 -2.23 5.31
C PRO A 125 -8.83 -3.49 6.08
N SER A 126 -7.85 -4.26 6.56
CA SER A 126 -8.11 -5.42 7.42
C SER A 126 -7.08 -5.51 8.55
N PRO A 127 -7.49 -5.82 9.79
CA PRO A 127 -6.56 -6.00 10.91
C PRO A 127 -5.63 -7.21 10.73
N GLY A 128 -5.95 -8.09 9.78
CA GLY A 128 -5.19 -9.28 9.47
C GLY A 128 -5.97 -10.22 8.55
N THR A 129 -5.26 -11.12 7.90
CA THR A 129 -5.83 -12.03 6.87
C THR A 129 -6.95 -12.95 7.36
N SER A 130 -7.03 -13.20 8.68
CA SER A 130 -8.06 -14.03 9.32
C SER A 130 -9.24 -13.22 9.88
N LYS A 131 -9.19 -11.89 9.82
CA LYS A 131 -10.23 -11.01 10.35
C LYS A 131 -10.92 -10.31 9.19
N TRP A 132 -12.24 -10.52 9.05
CA TRP A 132 -13.04 -9.94 7.99
C TRP A 132 -14.37 -9.44 8.55
N LEU A 133 -14.46 -8.13 8.81
CA LEU A 133 -15.61 -7.50 9.47
C LEU A 133 -16.78 -7.22 8.51
N TYR A 134 -16.51 -7.13 7.22
CA TYR A 134 -17.47 -6.59 6.24
C TYR A 134 -18.80 -7.33 6.15
N PRO A 135 -18.93 -8.65 6.37
CA PRO A 135 -20.23 -9.32 6.40
C PRO A 135 -21.19 -8.80 7.47
N GLU A 136 -20.64 -8.24 8.55
CA GLU A 136 -21.44 -7.72 9.68
C GLU A 136 -21.94 -6.29 9.43
N ILE A 137 -21.35 -5.58 8.47
CA ILE A 137 -21.57 -4.14 8.28
C ILE A 137 -22.02 -3.75 6.87
N SER A 138 -22.07 -4.70 5.95
CA SER A 138 -22.45 -4.48 4.54
C SER A 138 -23.33 -5.64 4.04
N THR A 139 -24.27 -5.33 3.15
CA THR A 139 -25.13 -6.31 2.49
C THR A 139 -24.62 -6.73 1.12
N LEU A 140 -23.47 -6.22 0.68
CA LEU A 140 -22.88 -6.54 -0.62
C LEU A 140 -22.47 -8.03 -0.69
N PRO A 141 -23.01 -8.82 -1.63
CA PRO A 141 -22.80 -10.27 -1.64
C PRO A 141 -21.33 -10.68 -1.69
N TYR A 142 -20.52 -9.95 -2.44
CA TYR A 142 -19.09 -10.26 -2.57
C TYR A 142 -18.26 -9.85 -1.32
N LEU A 143 -18.84 -9.14 -0.37
CA LEU A 143 -18.21 -8.88 0.93
C LEU A 143 -18.56 -9.94 1.99
N ALA A 144 -19.39 -10.94 1.66
CA ALA A 144 -19.76 -12.04 2.56
C ALA A 144 -18.55 -12.89 3.01
N SER A 145 -17.46 -12.88 2.23
CA SER A 145 -16.19 -13.46 2.65
C SER A 145 -15.02 -12.74 1.99
N ARG A 146 -13.85 -12.78 2.63
CA ARG A 146 -12.62 -12.25 2.03
C ARG A 146 -12.30 -12.90 0.67
N LYS A 147 -12.59 -14.19 0.52
CA LYS A 147 -12.38 -14.91 -0.75
C LYS A 147 -13.21 -14.30 -1.87
N MET A 148 -14.53 -14.13 -1.65
CA MET A 148 -15.43 -13.53 -2.65
C MET A 148 -15.02 -12.09 -2.99
N TYR A 149 -14.59 -11.32 -1.99
CA TYR A 149 -14.08 -9.98 -2.20
C TYR A 149 -12.83 -9.96 -3.09
N LEU A 150 -11.89 -10.87 -2.86
CA LEU A 150 -10.71 -10.99 -3.70
C LEU A 150 -11.07 -11.39 -5.14
N GLU A 151 -11.96 -12.37 -5.31
CA GLU A 151 -12.44 -12.83 -6.63
C GLU A 151 -13.09 -11.70 -7.42
N GLU A 152 -13.88 -10.84 -6.77
CA GLU A 152 -14.54 -9.69 -7.40
C GLU A 152 -13.56 -8.57 -7.76
N MET A 153 -12.68 -8.20 -6.84
CA MET A 153 -11.91 -6.97 -6.97
C MET A 153 -10.54 -7.14 -7.66
N LEU A 154 -9.86 -8.29 -7.47
CA LEU A 154 -8.51 -8.48 -8.01
C LEU A 154 -8.39 -8.21 -9.51
N PRO A 155 -9.27 -8.73 -10.38
CA PRO A 155 -9.14 -8.51 -11.83
C PRO A 155 -9.20 -7.03 -12.21
N ILE A 156 -10.07 -6.28 -11.54
CA ILE A 156 -10.26 -4.83 -11.77
C ILE A 156 -9.02 -4.08 -11.31
N ARG A 157 -8.53 -4.38 -10.11
CA ARG A 157 -7.40 -3.72 -9.45
C ARG A 157 -6.09 -3.98 -10.17
N ILE A 158 -5.81 -5.24 -10.52
CA ILE A 158 -4.62 -5.64 -11.27
C ILE A 158 -4.59 -4.94 -12.64
N LYS A 159 -5.69 -4.97 -13.38
CA LYS A 159 -5.80 -4.30 -14.68
C LYS A 159 -5.52 -2.79 -14.56
N HIS A 160 -6.06 -2.15 -13.53
CA HIS A 160 -5.84 -0.73 -13.32
C HIS A 160 -4.39 -0.41 -12.99
N ILE A 161 -3.78 -1.12 -12.02
CA ILE A 161 -2.38 -0.90 -11.62
C ILE A 161 -1.45 -1.12 -12.83
N ARG A 162 -1.66 -2.17 -13.61
CA ARG A 162 -0.91 -2.41 -14.87
C ARG A 162 -1.00 -1.23 -15.84
N ARG A 163 -2.20 -0.67 -16.00
CA ARG A 163 -2.39 0.50 -16.87
C ARG A 163 -1.61 1.71 -16.34
N GLN A 164 -1.61 1.94 -15.03
CA GLN A 164 -0.85 3.03 -14.43
C GLN A 164 0.67 2.81 -14.60
N ILE A 165 1.15 1.58 -14.41
CA ILE A 165 2.56 1.23 -14.66
C ILE A 165 2.95 1.55 -16.11
N ALA A 166 2.14 1.11 -17.08
CA ALA A 166 2.39 1.38 -18.50
C ALA A 166 2.34 2.88 -18.86
N SER A 167 1.48 3.66 -18.17
CA SER A 167 1.33 5.09 -18.43
C SER A 167 2.46 5.92 -17.84
N TYR A 168 2.96 5.57 -16.66
CA TYR A 168 3.92 6.38 -15.91
C TYR A 168 5.35 5.83 -15.94
N ASN A 169 5.53 4.54 -16.27
CA ASN A 169 6.84 3.87 -16.39
C ASN A 169 7.77 4.17 -15.20
N PRO A 170 7.34 3.90 -13.94
CA PRO A 170 8.17 4.22 -12.78
C PRO A 170 9.49 3.44 -12.83
N PRO A 171 10.63 4.06 -12.50
CA PRO A 171 11.93 3.38 -12.51
C PRO A 171 12.01 2.17 -11.59
N VAL A 172 11.32 2.20 -10.44
CA VAL A 172 11.35 1.13 -9.44
C VAL A 172 9.97 0.85 -8.89
N ILE A 173 9.57 -0.41 -8.92
CA ILE A 173 8.38 -0.93 -8.24
C ILE A 173 8.82 -2.02 -7.26
N LEU A 174 8.48 -1.84 -5.98
CA LEU A 174 8.73 -2.82 -4.95
C LEU A 174 7.41 -3.37 -4.42
N PHE A 175 7.19 -4.65 -4.65
CA PHE A 175 6.09 -5.42 -4.06
C PHE A 175 6.53 -6.03 -2.73
N TYR A 176 5.65 -6.06 -1.73
CA TYR A 176 5.94 -6.71 -0.45
C TYR A 176 4.86 -7.70 -0.04
N GLY A 177 5.32 -8.87 0.46
CA GLY A 177 4.50 -10.01 0.82
C GLY A 177 4.60 -11.15 -0.19
N LEU A 178 5.46 -12.14 0.10
CA LEU A 178 5.72 -13.28 -0.78
C LEU A 178 4.52 -14.21 -0.97
N SER A 179 3.58 -14.25 -0.03
CA SER A 179 2.35 -15.03 -0.15
C SER A 179 1.45 -14.57 -1.30
N TYR A 180 1.72 -13.40 -1.86
CA TYR A 180 0.98 -12.81 -2.98
C TYR A 180 1.80 -12.77 -4.28
N LEU A 181 2.86 -13.57 -4.37
CA LEU A 181 3.81 -13.58 -5.49
C LEU A 181 3.13 -13.73 -6.86
N ASP A 182 2.06 -14.52 -6.94
CA ASP A 182 1.36 -14.74 -8.21
C ASP A 182 0.62 -13.48 -8.69
N TYR A 183 0.07 -12.68 -7.79
CA TYR A 183 -0.50 -11.37 -8.14
C TYR A 183 0.61 -10.39 -8.57
N TRP A 184 1.76 -10.43 -7.91
CA TRP A 184 2.90 -9.59 -8.29
C TRP A 184 3.44 -9.94 -9.67
N LYS A 185 3.51 -11.24 -10.01
CA LYS A 185 3.85 -11.71 -11.36
C LYS A 185 2.87 -11.19 -12.40
N GLU A 186 1.58 -11.29 -12.11
CA GLU A 186 0.53 -10.83 -13.01
C GLU A 186 0.61 -9.30 -13.21
N ILE A 187 0.79 -8.53 -12.16
CA ILE A 187 0.92 -7.06 -12.24
C ILE A 187 2.17 -6.66 -13.02
N ALA A 188 3.31 -7.28 -12.73
CA ALA A 188 4.59 -6.98 -13.39
C ALA A 188 4.65 -7.52 -14.83
N GLY A 189 3.87 -8.55 -15.16
CA GLY A 189 3.94 -9.22 -16.47
C GLY A 189 5.20 -10.06 -16.64
N THR A 190 5.77 -10.58 -15.54
CA THR A 190 6.97 -11.43 -15.53
C THR A 190 6.85 -12.56 -14.53
N HIS A 191 7.66 -13.61 -14.72
CA HIS A 191 7.70 -14.75 -13.81
C HIS A 191 8.69 -14.60 -12.66
N PHE A 192 9.42 -13.48 -12.61
CA PHE A 192 10.54 -13.26 -11.69
C PHE A 192 11.54 -14.41 -11.70
N GLY A 193 12.75 -14.19 -12.17
CA GLY A 193 13.81 -15.19 -12.27
C GLY A 193 14.21 -15.79 -10.92
N GLN A 194 15.41 -16.36 -10.86
CA GLN A 194 15.91 -16.96 -9.62
C GLN A 194 15.98 -15.94 -8.48
N GLN A 195 15.65 -16.43 -7.28
CA GLN A 195 15.81 -15.70 -6.03
C GLN A 195 17.27 -15.29 -5.84
N LYS A 196 17.54 -13.99 -5.73
CA LYS A 196 18.90 -13.46 -5.59
C LYS A 196 19.37 -13.38 -4.14
N ILE A 197 18.42 -13.16 -3.23
CA ILE A 197 18.63 -13.14 -1.78
C ILE A 197 17.44 -13.89 -1.17
N ASP A 198 17.58 -14.53 -0.02
CA ASP A 198 16.47 -15.24 0.63
C ASP A 198 15.19 -14.40 0.72
N GLY A 199 14.15 -14.82 0.03
CA GLY A 199 12.86 -14.11 -0.03
C GLY A 199 12.89 -12.82 -0.84
N MET A 200 13.84 -12.61 -1.75
CA MET A 200 13.87 -11.46 -2.65
C MET A 200 14.01 -11.90 -4.10
N TYR A 201 13.11 -11.43 -4.94
CA TYR A 201 13.09 -11.65 -6.38
C TYR A 201 13.19 -10.31 -7.08
N SER A 202 13.79 -10.27 -8.25
CA SER A 202 13.79 -9.09 -9.08
C SER A 202 13.80 -9.43 -10.55
N ASP A 203 13.20 -8.57 -11.34
CA ASP A 203 13.26 -8.60 -12.79
C ASP A 203 13.19 -7.18 -13.34
N ARG A 204 13.68 -6.97 -14.56
CA ARG A 204 13.64 -5.68 -15.23
C ARG A 204 12.89 -5.83 -16.55
N ILE A 205 11.84 -5.07 -16.70
CA ILE A 205 11.08 -4.97 -17.95
C ILE A 205 11.22 -3.52 -18.45
N GLU A 206 11.80 -3.36 -19.63
CA GLU A 206 12.12 -2.04 -20.19
C GLU A 206 12.91 -1.17 -19.19
N LYS A 207 12.32 -0.08 -18.73
CA LYS A 207 12.96 0.87 -17.80
C LYS A 207 12.62 0.60 -16.34
N THR A 208 11.61 -0.24 -16.06
CA THR A 208 11.14 -0.51 -14.71
C THR A 208 11.86 -1.70 -14.09
N LEU A 209 12.47 -1.50 -12.94
CA LEU A 209 12.94 -2.58 -12.07
C LEU A 209 11.82 -2.99 -11.14
N PHE A 210 11.37 -4.23 -11.27
CA PHE A 210 10.41 -4.87 -10.35
C PHE A 210 11.18 -5.65 -9.29
N VAL A 211 10.82 -5.45 -8.04
CA VAL A 211 11.37 -6.18 -6.89
C VAL A 211 10.23 -6.77 -6.08
N VAL A 212 10.35 -8.01 -5.65
CA VAL A 212 9.44 -8.63 -4.69
C VAL A 212 10.23 -8.99 -3.44
N MET A 213 9.74 -8.63 -2.26
CA MET A 213 10.38 -8.95 -1.00
C MET A 213 9.39 -9.51 0.04
N LYS A 214 9.92 -10.07 1.11
CA LYS A 214 9.12 -10.47 2.28
C LYS A 214 8.34 -9.26 2.82
N HIS A 215 7.16 -9.50 3.37
CA HIS A 215 6.40 -8.41 4.02
C HIS A 215 7.23 -7.80 5.17
N PRO A 216 7.30 -6.47 5.29
CA PRO A 216 8.10 -5.79 6.32
C PRO A 216 7.85 -6.25 7.76
N GLN A 217 6.64 -6.74 8.07
CA GLN A 217 6.27 -7.26 9.38
C GLN A 217 6.39 -8.79 9.50
N SER A 218 7.03 -9.49 8.52
CA SER A 218 7.28 -10.92 8.64
C SER A 218 8.19 -11.23 9.84
N HIS A 219 7.84 -12.31 10.55
CA HIS A 219 8.58 -12.73 11.73
C HIS A 219 10.07 -13.00 11.42
N GLY A 220 10.97 -12.62 12.33
CA GLY A 220 12.41 -12.88 12.21
C GLY A 220 13.17 -11.97 11.23
N LEU A 221 12.53 -11.04 10.54
CA LEU A 221 13.25 -10.09 9.68
C LEU A 221 13.95 -9.00 10.50
N ARG A 222 15.26 -8.89 10.29
CA ARG A 222 16.09 -7.83 10.87
C ARG A 222 16.19 -6.63 9.91
N ASN A 223 16.69 -5.52 10.42
CA ASN A 223 16.85 -4.29 9.62
C ASN A 223 17.87 -4.45 8.48
N GLU A 224 18.82 -5.36 8.61
CA GLU A 224 19.85 -5.65 7.60
C GLU A 224 19.29 -6.30 6.34
N TYR A 225 18.04 -6.80 6.39
CA TYR A 225 17.32 -7.30 5.22
C TYR A 225 16.84 -6.15 4.31
N PHE A 226 16.62 -4.97 4.87
CA PHE A 226 16.13 -3.76 4.23
C PHE A 226 17.27 -2.73 4.10
#